data_9109d3cf5ec2516063c70d6780bf386f
#
_entry.id   9109d3cf5ec2516063c70d6780bf386f
#
_cell.length_a   1.000
_cell.length_b   1.000
_cell.length_c   1.000
_cell.angle_alpha   90.00
_cell.angle_beta   90.00
_cell.angle_gamma   90.00
#
_symmetry.space_group_name_H-M   'P 1'
#
loop_
_entity.id
_entity.type
_entity.pdbx_description
1 polymer ?
#
loop_
_entity_poly.entity_id
_entity_poly.type
_entity_poly.pdbx_seq_one_letter_code
_entity_poly.pdbx_strand_id
1 'polypeptide(L)'
;GFDVLIEAAHEPGPDASMGLAMFAEEQGLARVAWQLEGSERDQIEPIALRQSPVLELSGIPVEIPPGVFLQASAEAEQILAKLVVEAAEGTRVADLYCGVGTFALPLAAAGAKVMAVDGDAAALGALARAAGTAGFGGNVTTETRDLVRRPLAAADFKRIETIVFDPPRAGAR
;
A
#
# COMPACT_ATOMS: atom_id res chain seq x y z
N GLY A 1 17.81 0.78 4.69
CA GLY A 1 18.37 0.60 3.35
C GLY A 1 17.40 1.07 2.29
N PHE A 2 17.87 1.26 1.06
CA PHE A 2 17.02 1.64 -0.06
C PHE A 2 16.30 0.40 -0.62
N ASP A 3 15.07 0.60 -1.09
CA ASP A 3 14.27 -0.33 -1.86
C ASP A 3 14.26 0.15 -3.32
N VAL A 4 14.69 -0.69 -4.24
CA VAL A 4 14.89 -0.32 -5.65
C VAL A 4 14.04 -1.20 -6.54
N LEU A 5 13.17 -0.58 -7.34
CA LEU A 5 12.46 -1.23 -8.42
C LEU A 5 13.04 -0.77 -9.76
N ILE A 6 13.41 -1.71 -10.62
CA ILE A 6 13.95 -1.47 -11.95
C ILE A 6 12.86 -1.83 -12.96
N GLU A 7 12.46 -0.85 -13.77
CA GLU A 7 11.64 -1.11 -14.96
C GLU A 7 12.57 -1.30 -16.16
N ALA A 8 12.41 -2.38 -16.89
CA ALA A 8 13.25 -2.74 -18.01
C ALA A 8 12.44 -3.27 -19.20
N ALA A 9 12.90 -2.98 -20.40
CA ALA A 9 12.26 -3.44 -21.63
C ALA A 9 12.37 -4.96 -21.85
N HIS A 10 13.29 -5.62 -21.13
CA HIS A 10 13.54 -7.05 -21.22
C HIS A 10 13.83 -7.63 -19.84
N GLU A 11 13.51 -8.91 -19.68
CA GLU A 11 13.87 -9.69 -18.50
C GLU A 11 15.40 -9.73 -18.34
N PRO A 12 15.92 -9.46 -17.13
CA PRO A 12 17.35 -9.58 -16.87
C PRO A 12 17.79 -11.03 -16.98
N GLY A 13 18.79 -11.29 -17.83
CA GLY A 13 19.41 -12.61 -17.91
C GLY A 13 20.16 -12.97 -16.62
N PRO A 14 20.59 -14.25 -16.48
CA PRO A 14 21.25 -14.74 -15.27
C PRO A 14 22.44 -13.88 -14.80
N ASP A 15 23.30 -13.45 -15.73
CA ASP A 15 24.49 -12.65 -15.42
C ASP A 15 24.09 -11.24 -14.90
N ALA A 16 23.07 -10.62 -15.51
CA ALA A 16 22.56 -9.33 -15.06
C ALA A 16 21.91 -9.44 -13.68
N SER A 17 21.11 -10.48 -13.45
CA SER A 17 20.48 -10.74 -12.15
C SER A 17 21.52 -10.96 -11.06
N MET A 18 22.59 -11.73 -11.35
CA MET A 18 23.69 -11.93 -10.42
C MET A 18 24.44 -10.60 -10.14
N GLY A 19 24.73 -9.81 -11.18
CA GLY A 19 25.37 -8.49 -11.02
C GLY A 19 24.52 -7.54 -10.16
N LEU A 20 23.22 -7.52 -10.35
CA LEU A 20 22.28 -6.71 -9.54
C LEU A 20 22.21 -7.20 -8.09
N ALA A 21 22.25 -8.50 -7.85
CA ALA A 21 22.27 -9.05 -6.50
C ALA A 21 23.59 -8.68 -5.77
N MET A 22 24.74 -8.77 -6.43
CA MET A 22 26.03 -8.34 -5.89
C MET A 22 26.02 -6.82 -5.61
N PHE A 23 25.52 -6.04 -6.54
CA PHE A 23 25.38 -4.59 -6.35
C PHE A 23 24.49 -4.25 -5.15
N ALA A 24 23.38 -4.98 -4.97
CA ALA A 24 22.50 -4.80 -3.81
C ALA A 24 23.26 -5.05 -2.49
N GLU A 25 24.13 -6.05 -2.47
CA GLU A 25 24.96 -6.35 -1.30
C GLU A 25 26.00 -5.26 -1.05
N GLU A 26 26.78 -4.88 -2.06
CA GLU A 26 27.81 -3.85 -1.97
C GLU A 26 27.27 -2.49 -1.52
N GLN A 27 26.08 -2.10 -2.03
CA GLN A 27 25.45 -0.83 -1.72
C GLN A 27 24.54 -0.88 -0.48
N GLY A 28 24.41 -2.02 0.18
CA GLY A 28 23.55 -2.17 1.37
C GLY A 28 22.06 -1.94 1.09
N LEU A 29 21.59 -2.27 -0.13
CA LEU A 29 20.20 -2.12 -0.50
C LEU A 29 19.34 -3.13 0.26
N ALA A 30 18.15 -2.73 0.68
CA ALA A 30 17.21 -3.61 1.38
C ALA A 30 16.60 -4.63 0.41
N ARG A 31 16.17 -4.15 -0.76
CA ARG A 31 15.60 -4.96 -1.84
C ARG A 31 15.99 -4.39 -3.20
N VAL A 32 16.18 -5.26 -4.17
CA VAL A 32 16.17 -4.96 -5.60
C VAL A 32 15.13 -5.86 -6.25
N ALA A 33 14.18 -5.28 -6.93
CA ALA A 33 13.17 -5.96 -7.72
C ALA A 33 13.18 -5.41 -9.14
N TRP A 34 12.67 -6.19 -10.08
CA TRP A 34 12.51 -5.74 -11.45
C TRP A 34 11.09 -5.96 -11.94
N GLN A 35 10.73 -5.23 -12.97
CA GLN A 35 9.44 -5.31 -13.62
C GLN A 35 9.64 -5.07 -15.12
N LEU A 36 8.91 -5.80 -15.96
CA LEU A 36 8.86 -5.51 -17.40
C LEU A 36 8.12 -4.19 -17.61
N GLU A 37 8.68 -3.31 -18.44
CA GLU A 37 8.08 -2.01 -18.75
C GLU A 37 6.65 -2.20 -19.31
N GLY A 38 5.69 -1.50 -18.69
CA GLY A 38 4.27 -1.59 -19.03
C GLY A 38 3.53 -2.83 -18.54
N SER A 39 4.16 -3.71 -17.74
CA SER A 39 3.49 -4.84 -17.12
C SER A 39 2.67 -4.45 -15.89
N GLU A 40 1.81 -5.37 -15.44
CA GLU A 40 1.03 -5.18 -14.20
C GLU A 40 1.93 -5.37 -12.96
N ARG A 41 1.55 -4.77 -11.83
CA ARG A 41 2.32 -4.83 -10.58
C ARG A 41 2.47 -6.23 -9.99
N ASP A 42 1.56 -7.14 -10.29
CA ASP A 42 1.63 -8.53 -9.86
C ASP A 42 2.77 -9.31 -10.55
N GLN A 43 3.42 -8.70 -11.55
CA GLN A 43 4.56 -9.25 -12.28
C GLN A 43 5.91 -8.69 -11.82
N ILE A 44 5.95 -8.03 -10.66
CA ILE A 44 7.20 -7.57 -10.06
C ILE A 44 7.93 -8.77 -9.46
N GLU A 45 9.16 -9.01 -9.92
CA GLU A 45 9.99 -10.11 -9.44
C GLU A 45 11.17 -9.62 -8.58
N PRO A 46 11.39 -10.20 -7.39
CA PRO A 46 12.53 -9.87 -6.57
C PRO A 46 13.82 -10.47 -7.18
N ILE A 47 14.87 -9.65 -7.33
CA ILE A 47 16.23 -10.09 -7.66
C ILE A 47 17.02 -10.37 -6.39
N ALA A 48 16.94 -9.46 -5.44
CA ALA A 48 17.60 -9.59 -4.15
C ALA A 48 16.70 -9.03 -3.03
N LEU A 49 16.56 -9.78 -1.96
CA LEU A 49 15.88 -9.36 -0.74
C LEU A 49 16.80 -9.63 0.46
N ARG A 50 17.41 -8.59 0.98
CA ARG A 50 18.31 -8.65 2.14
C ARG A 50 17.58 -8.30 3.43
N GLN A 51 16.62 -7.41 3.33
CA GLN A 51 15.77 -6.96 4.43
C GLN A 51 14.41 -6.53 3.88
N SER A 52 13.32 -6.96 4.49
CA SER A 52 12.00 -6.47 4.13
C SER A 52 11.91 -4.96 4.40
N PRO A 53 11.58 -4.15 3.38
CA PRO A 53 11.32 -2.73 3.61
C PRO A 53 10.13 -2.54 4.54
N VAL A 54 10.32 -1.81 5.62
CA VAL A 54 9.27 -1.47 6.58
C VAL A 54 9.15 0.04 6.68
N LEU A 55 7.93 0.54 6.63
CA LEU A 55 7.59 1.94 6.86
C LEU A 55 6.68 2.03 8.08
N GLU A 56 6.86 3.06 8.90
CA GLU A 56 5.92 3.37 9.98
C GLU A 56 4.81 4.29 9.48
N LEU A 57 3.58 3.77 9.42
CA LEU A 57 2.39 4.56 9.12
C LEU A 57 1.65 4.86 10.43
N SER A 58 1.70 6.11 10.88
CA SER A 58 1.12 6.54 12.16
C SER A 58 1.58 5.68 13.36
N GLY A 59 2.85 5.31 13.39
CA GLY A 59 3.45 4.46 14.44
C GLY A 59 3.20 2.96 14.28
N ILE A 60 2.58 2.53 13.18
CA ILE A 60 2.30 1.12 12.89
C ILE A 60 3.30 0.65 11.82
N PRO A 61 4.13 -0.37 12.11
CA PRO A 61 5.05 -0.90 11.12
C PRO A 61 4.31 -1.67 10.03
N VAL A 62 4.55 -1.29 8.78
CA VAL A 62 4.00 -1.92 7.57
C VAL A 62 5.13 -2.42 6.70
N GLU A 63 5.14 -3.70 6.40
CA GLU A 63 6.05 -4.28 5.43
C GLU A 63 5.58 -3.90 4.02
N ILE A 64 6.42 -3.17 3.29
CA ILE A 64 6.05 -2.53 2.04
C ILE A 64 6.30 -3.48 0.86
N PRO A 65 5.26 -3.84 0.08
CA PRO A 65 5.43 -4.55 -1.19
C PRO A 65 6.19 -3.70 -2.21
N PRO A 66 6.90 -4.30 -3.18
CA PRO A 66 7.60 -3.53 -4.20
C PRO A 66 6.60 -2.76 -5.10
N GLY A 67 7.00 -1.57 -5.53
CA GLY A 67 6.23 -0.77 -6.49
C GLY A 67 4.95 -0.12 -5.98
N VAL A 68 4.59 -0.26 -4.69
CA VAL A 68 3.42 0.43 -4.15
C VAL A 68 3.63 1.94 -4.09
N PHE A 69 2.55 2.67 -4.24
CA PHE A 69 2.58 4.12 -4.04
C PHE A 69 2.75 4.46 -2.56
N LEU A 70 3.66 5.39 -2.29
CA LEU A 70 3.89 5.97 -0.96
C LEU A 70 3.88 7.49 -1.08
N GLN A 71 3.46 8.17 -0.01
CA GLN A 71 3.56 9.62 0.07
C GLN A 71 5.04 10.05 0.05
N ALA A 72 5.33 11.14 -0.65
CA ALA A 72 6.72 11.60 -0.86
C ALA A 72 7.40 12.10 0.42
N SER A 73 6.65 12.43 1.46
CA SER A 73 7.15 12.96 2.73
C SER A 73 6.41 12.31 3.89
N ALA A 74 7.15 11.73 4.82
CA ALA A 74 6.59 11.16 6.05
C ALA A 74 5.85 12.22 6.90
N GLU A 75 6.33 13.46 6.91
CA GLU A 75 5.68 14.56 7.62
C GLU A 75 4.31 14.90 6.99
N ALA A 76 4.25 14.98 5.66
CA ALA A 76 2.99 15.23 4.96
C ALA A 76 2.00 14.08 5.17
N GLU A 77 2.47 12.84 5.14
CA GLU A 77 1.64 11.66 5.43
C GLU A 77 1.04 11.73 6.83
N GLN A 78 1.84 12.01 7.86
CA GLN A 78 1.37 12.12 9.24
C GLN A 78 0.34 13.24 9.42
N ILE A 79 0.56 14.39 8.78
CA ILE A 79 -0.38 15.52 8.81
C ILE A 79 -1.70 15.12 8.14
N LEU A 80 -1.64 14.49 6.95
CA LEU A 80 -2.83 14.05 6.23
C LEU A 80 -3.59 12.98 7.02
N ALA A 81 -2.90 11.98 7.56
CA ALA A 81 -3.50 10.94 8.38
C ALA A 81 -4.22 11.53 9.61
N LYS A 82 -3.59 12.47 10.30
CA LYS A 82 -4.20 13.18 11.43
C LYS A 82 -5.45 13.95 11.01
N LEU A 83 -5.39 14.72 9.93
CA LEU A 83 -6.54 15.50 9.45
C LEU A 83 -7.71 14.58 9.05
N VAL A 84 -7.43 13.44 8.40
CA VAL A 84 -8.46 12.46 8.04
C VAL A 84 -9.11 11.86 9.28
N VAL A 85 -8.33 11.48 10.29
CA VAL A 85 -8.88 10.96 11.56
C VAL A 85 -9.73 12.01 12.28
N GLU A 86 -9.29 13.27 12.32
CA GLU A 86 -10.03 14.37 12.95
C GLU A 86 -11.32 14.73 12.20
N ALA A 87 -11.33 14.59 10.88
CA ALA A 87 -12.48 14.90 10.04
C ALA A 87 -13.48 13.73 9.92
N ALA A 88 -13.07 12.51 10.23
CA ALA A 88 -13.94 11.36 10.13
C ALA A 88 -15.05 11.40 11.17
N GLU A 89 -16.29 11.30 10.72
CA GLU A 89 -17.46 11.23 11.58
C GLU A 89 -17.96 9.79 11.70
N GLY A 90 -18.49 9.42 12.86
CA GLY A 90 -19.02 8.09 13.14
C GLY A 90 -17.91 7.04 13.37
N THR A 91 -18.30 5.78 13.23
CA THR A 91 -17.41 4.64 13.52
C THR A 91 -17.25 3.66 12.36
N ARG A 92 -17.86 3.94 11.22
CA ARG A 92 -17.84 3.09 10.02
C ARG A 92 -17.35 3.89 8.83
N VAL A 93 -16.13 3.63 8.42
CA VAL A 93 -15.42 4.39 7.40
C VAL A 93 -15.14 3.48 6.19
N ALA A 94 -15.34 4.00 4.99
CA ALA A 94 -14.79 3.42 3.78
C ALA A 94 -13.55 4.20 3.36
N ASP A 95 -12.43 3.50 3.17
CA ASP A 95 -11.19 4.05 2.63
C ASP A 95 -10.98 3.48 1.23
N LEU A 96 -11.17 4.32 0.21
CA LEU A 96 -11.13 3.96 -1.20
C LEU A 96 -9.79 4.40 -1.81
N TYR A 97 -9.15 3.50 -2.56
CA TYR A 97 -7.76 3.63 -3.01
C TYR A 97 -6.79 3.65 -1.83
N CYS A 98 -7.06 2.78 -0.84
CA CYS A 98 -6.40 2.81 0.46
C CYS A 98 -4.91 2.41 0.43
N GLY A 99 -4.43 1.79 -0.65
CA GLY A 99 -3.04 1.34 -0.76
C GLY A 99 -2.64 0.44 0.41
N VAL A 100 -1.49 0.73 0.99
CA VAL A 100 -0.95 0.03 2.18
C VAL A 100 -1.58 0.49 3.50
N GLY A 101 -2.57 1.40 3.45
CA GLY A 101 -3.36 1.79 4.61
C GLY A 101 -2.95 3.08 5.30
N THR A 102 -2.44 4.05 4.56
CA THR A 102 -2.07 5.39 5.07
C THR A 102 -3.18 6.02 5.93
N PHE A 103 -4.43 5.85 5.54
CA PHE A 103 -5.59 6.34 6.30
C PHE A 103 -6.32 5.22 7.05
N ALA A 104 -6.43 4.03 6.46
CA ALA A 104 -7.12 2.90 7.09
C ALA A 104 -6.54 2.50 8.44
N LEU A 105 -5.21 2.48 8.58
CA LEU A 105 -4.55 2.10 9.83
C LEU A 105 -4.82 3.09 10.97
N PRO A 106 -4.58 4.40 10.84
CA PRO A 106 -4.86 5.35 11.91
C PRO A 106 -6.35 5.45 12.25
N LEU A 107 -7.24 5.32 11.27
CA LEU A 107 -8.69 5.24 11.52
C LEU A 107 -9.06 4.01 12.34
N ALA A 108 -8.51 2.84 12.02
CA ALA A 108 -8.73 1.61 12.77
C ALA A 108 -8.14 1.69 14.19
N ALA A 109 -6.97 2.32 14.35
CA ALA A 109 -6.35 2.57 15.65
C ALA A 109 -7.20 3.52 16.50
N ALA A 110 -7.90 4.49 15.88
CA ALA A 110 -8.87 5.36 16.54
C ALA A 110 -10.22 4.66 16.86
N GLY A 111 -10.36 3.36 16.53
CA GLY A 111 -11.53 2.54 16.87
C GLY A 111 -12.57 2.43 15.76
N ALA A 112 -12.33 3.00 14.57
CA ALA A 112 -13.25 2.86 13.46
C ALA A 112 -13.26 1.43 12.88
N LYS A 113 -14.39 1.03 12.33
CA LYS A 113 -14.53 -0.14 11.44
C LYS A 113 -14.30 0.33 10.02
N VAL A 114 -13.19 -0.08 9.43
CA VAL A 114 -12.74 0.40 8.13
C VAL A 114 -12.98 -0.66 7.05
N MET A 115 -13.70 -0.29 6.01
CA MET A 115 -13.78 -1.01 4.74
C MET A 115 -12.72 -0.41 3.81
N ALA A 116 -11.61 -1.11 3.64
CA ALA A 116 -10.47 -0.68 2.85
C ALA A 116 -10.53 -1.34 1.46
N VAL A 117 -10.59 -0.54 0.41
CA VAL A 117 -10.76 -1.00 -0.97
C VAL A 117 -9.65 -0.46 -1.86
N ASP A 118 -8.97 -1.35 -2.56
CA ASP A 118 -7.92 -1.00 -3.52
C ASP A 118 -7.85 -2.04 -4.66
N GLY A 119 -7.25 -1.67 -5.78
CA GLY A 119 -6.94 -2.60 -6.86
C GLY A 119 -5.71 -3.46 -6.61
N ASP A 120 -4.82 -3.04 -5.73
CA ASP A 120 -3.55 -3.69 -5.43
C ASP A 120 -3.70 -4.71 -4.28
N ALA A 121 -3.77 -6.00 -4.63
CA ALA A 121 -3.89 -7.08 -3.66
C ALA A 121 -2.67 -7.20 -2.73
N ALA A 122 -1.47 -6.85 -3.21
CA ALA A 122 -0.25 -6.91 -2.39
C ALA A 122 -0.26 -5.81 -1.32
N ALA A 123 -0.69 -4.59 -1.68
CA ALA A 123 -0.89 -3.49 -0.76
C ALA A 123 -1.92 -3.82 0.32
N LEU A 124 -3.09 -4.35 -0.08
CA LEU A 124 -4.13 -4.78 0.85
C LEU A 124 -3.67 -5.91 1.79
N GLY A 125 -2.86 -6.84 1.27
CA GLY A 125 -2.24 -7.88 2.08
C GLY A 125 -1.30 -7.31 3.16
N ALA A 126 -0.52 -6.29 2.81
CA ALA A 126 0.35 -5.59 3.76
C ALA A 126 -0.46 -4.85 4.84
N LEU A 127 -1.51 -4.11 4.44
CA LEU A 127 -2.45 -3.47 5.34
C LEU A 127 -3.07 -4.47 6.32
N ALA A 128 -3.60 -5.60 5.83
CA ALA A 128 -4.25 -6.60 6.67
C ALA A 128 -3.28 -7.20 7.70
N ARG A 129 -2.03 -7.50 7.29
CA ARG A 129 -0.99 -8.00 8.20
C ARG A 129 -0.64 -6.96 9.26
N ALA A 130 -0.42 -5.71 8.85
CA ALA A 130 -0.09 -4.62 9.76
C ALA A 130 -1.21 -4.39 10.80
N ALA A 131 -2.46 -4.32 10.36
CA ALA A 131 -3.62 -4.18 11.24
C ALA A 131 -3.74 -5.37 12.22
N GLY A 132 -3.49 -6.61 11.74
CA GLY A 132 -3.49 -7.81 12.56
C GLY A 132 -2.41 -7.78 13.64
N THR A 133 -1.17 -7.44 13.27
CA THR A 133 -0.02 -7.33 14.19
C THR A 133 -0.23 -6.23 15.23
N ALA A 134 -0.83 -5.12 14.83
CA ALA A 134 -1.12 -3.99 15.72
C ALA A 134 -2.38 -4.19 16.60
N GLY A 135 -3.10 -5.30 16.45
CA GLY A 135 -4.24 -5.66 17.31
C GLY A 135 -5.60 -5.15 16.82
N PHE A 136 -5.69 -4.53 15.64
CA PHE A 136 -6.98 -4.05 15.08
C PHE A 136 -7.43 -4.82 13.84
N GLY A 137 -6.93 -6.04 13.62
CA GLY A 137 -7.35 -6.85 12.46
C GLY A 137 -8.86 -7.07 12.36
N GLY A 138 -9.56 -7.09 13.50
CA GLY A 138 -11.03 -7.13 13.53
C GLY A 138 -11.72 -5.81 13.16
N ASN A 139 -10.97 -4.72 13.00
CA ASN A 139 -11.49 -3.40 12.64
C ASN A 139 -11.29 -3.07 11.15
N VAL A 140 -10.46 -3.82 10.44
CA VAL A 140 -10.17 -3.58 9.02
C VAL A 140 -10.68 -4.75 8.20
N THR A 141 -11.50 -4.45 7.19
CA THR A 141 -11.93 -5.41 6.16
C THR A 141 -11.37 -4.94 4.83
N THR A 142 -10.62 -5.79 4.14
CA THR A 142 -10.01 -5.46 2.86
C THR A 142 -10.78 -6.07 1.69
N GLU A 143 -10.92 -5.33 0.60
CA GLU A 143 -11.52 -5.81 -0.65
C GLU A 143 -10.64 -5.42 -1.85
N THR A 144 -10.14 -6.42 -2.60
CA THR A 144 -9.44 -6.15 -3.86
C THR A 144 -10.46 -5.86 -4.95
N ARG A 145 -10.47 -4.61 -5.42
CA ARG A 145 -11.42 -4.16 -6.44
C ARG A 145 -10.82 -3.04 -7.30
N ASP A 146 -10.81 -3.23 -8.60
CA ASP A 146 -10.59 -2.14 -9.55
C ASP A 146 -11.79 -1.19 -9.51
N LEU A 147 -11.64 -0.08 -8.78
CA LEU A 147 -12.71 0.88 -8.55
C LEU A 147 -13.09 1.67 -9.82
N VAL A 148 -12.23 1.69 -10.85
CA VAL A 148 -12.51 2.31 -12.14
C VAL A 148 -13.44 1.40 -12.97
N ARG A 149 -13.12 0.11 -13.05
CA ARG A 149 -13.90 -0.86 -13.84
C ARG A 149 -15.14 -1.37 -13.10
N ARG A 150 -15.08 -1.43 -11.78
CA ARG A 150 -16.15 -1.96 -10.92
C ARG A 150 -16.38 -1.03 -9.72
N PRO A 151 -16.93 0.18 -9.95
CA PRO A 151 -17.20 1.13 -8.87
C PRO A 151 -18.13 0.52 -7.82
N LEU A 152 -18.05 1.03 -6.60
CA LEU A 152 -18.98 0.69 -5.53
C LEU A 152 -20.36 1.30 -5.82
N ALA A 153 -21.40 0.54 -5.53
CA ALA A 153 -22.78 1.00 -5.65
C ALA A 153 -23.28 1.64 -4.35
N ALA A 154 -24.32 2.44 -4.40
CA ALA A 154 -24.92 3.06 -3.21
C ALA A 154 -25.32 2.03 -2.13
N ALA A 155 -25.58 0.77 -2.53
CA ALA A 155 -25.89 -0.30 -1.60
C ALA A 155 -24.70 -0.70 -0.72
N ASP A 156 -23.46 -0.55 -1.21
CA ASP A 156 -22.24 -0.90 -0.50
C ASP A 156 -21.98 0.09 0.66
N PHE A 157 -22.53 1.31 0.56
CA PHE A 157 -22.36 2.38 1.53
C PHE A 157 -23.46 2.49 2.59
N LYS A 158 -24.44 1.59 2.61
CA LYS A 158 -25.61 1.68 3.52
C LYS A 158 -25.29 1.83 5.01
N ARG A 159 -24.10 1.40 5.42
CA ARG A 159 -23.66 1.45 6.83
C ARG A 159 -22.41 2.31 7.01
N ILE A 160 -21.94 2.94 5.95
CA ILE A 160 -20.77 3.81 5.98
C ILE A 160 -21.22 5.22 6.38
N GLU A 161 -20.48 5.82 7.29
CA GLU A 161 -20.75 7.15 7.85
C GLU A 161 -19.79 8.18 7.28
N THR A 162 -18.54 7.75 6.97
CA THR A 162 -17.51 8.58 6.35
C THR A 162 -16.86 7.83 5.18
N ILE A 163 -16.57 8.54 4.10
CA ILE A 163 -15.80 8.03 2.96
C ILE A 163 -14.53 8.84 2.84
N VAL A 164 -13.39 8.16 2.92
CA VAL A 164 -12.08 8.68 2.54
C VAL A 164 -11.83 8.29 1.10
N PHE A 165 -11.38 9.24 0.28
CA PHE A 165 -11.27 9.05 -1.15
C PHE A 165 -10.04 9.78 -1.69
N ASP A 166 -8.97 9.01 -1.96
CA ASP A 166 -7.69 9.52 -2.47
C ASP A 166 -7.32 8.80 -3.79
N PRO A 167 -7.98 9.12 -4.90
CA PRO A 167 -7.77 8.45 -6.17
C PRO A 167 -6.43 8.82 -6.80
N PRO A 168 -5.88 7.98 -7.71
CA PRO A 168 -4.69 8.30 -8.47
C PRO A 168 -4.90 9.55 -9.35
N ARG A 169 -3.80 10.17 -9.79
CA ARG A 169 -3.83 11.41 -10.61
C ARG A 169 -4.70 11.34 -11.86
N ALA A 170 -4.89 10.13 -12.42
CA ALA A 170 -5.80 9.90 -13.54
C ALA A 170 -7.28 10.08 -13.15
N GLY A 171 -7.58 10.17 -11.86
CA GLY A 171 -8.92 10.28 -11.31
C GLY A 171 -9.66 8.95 -11.27
N ALA A 172 -10.83 8.95 -10.65
CA ALA A 172 -11.77 7.84 -10.65
C ALA A 172 -12.87 8.19 -11.67
N ARG A 173 -12.69 7.81 -12.92
CA ARG A 173 -13.67 8.04 -14.00
C ARG A 173 -14.52 6.81 -14.20
#